data_12f94a04c7a66be1663849876434bbf8
#
_entry.id   12f94a04c7a66be1663849876434bbf8
#
_cell.length_a   1.000
_cell.length_b   1.000
_cell.length_c   1.000
_cell.angle_alpha   90.00
_cell.angle_beta   90.00
_cell.angle_gamma   90.00
#
_symmetry.space_group_name_H-M   'P 1'
#
loop_
_entity.id
_entity.type
_entity.pdbx_description
1 polymer ?
#
loop_
_entity_poly.entity_id
_entity_poly.type
_entity_poly.pdbx_seq_one_letter_code
_entity_poly.pdbx_strand_id
1 'polypeptide(L)'
;MKTMKFSKAINEAIDIAMEKDKSLICYGLGVTDPKGVFETTMGLEKTHGSERVFDIPTSENAMTGVAIGASLNGIRSVFTHQRLDFFLLAMDQLINSAAKWHYMFGSQISVPITIRLIIGRGWGQGPTHSQNLQAWFSHIPGLKVVMPSNARNAKGLLLSSIFDPNPVIFLEHRWLHESESEVPEGEFTIPLGESEVHTGKDITIVSMSYMTVEGLLAKDFLEKHYNINRNLPFSRYHH
;
A
#
# COMPACT_ATOMS: atom_id res chain seq x y z
N MET A 1 -16.21 3.33 15.70
CA MET A 1 -15.60 4.22 14.68
C MET A 1 -14.78 5.27 15.38
N LYS A 2 -13.59 5.56 14.94
CA LYS A 2 -12.76 6.68 15.42
C LYS A 2 -12.21 7.48 14.24
N THR A 3 -12.10 8.79 14.37
CA THR A 3 -11.41 9.62 13.38
C THR A 3 -9.91 9.39 13.49
N MET A 4 -9.25 9.15 12.37
CA MET A 4 -7.85 8.76 12.33
C MET A 4 -7.17 9.30 11.07
N LYS A 5 -5.90 9.72 11.21
CA LYS A 5 -5.05 10.05 10.06
C LYS A 5 -4.74 8.81 9.23
N PHE A 6 -4.60 8.99 7.93
CA PHE A 6 -4.19 7.93 7.00
C PHE A 6 -2.86 7.26 7.42
N SER A 7 -1.84 8.05 7.81
CA SER A 7 -0.57 7.51 8.30
C SER A 7 -0.74 6.64 9.55
N LYS A 8 -1.62 7.02 10.46
CA LYS A 8 -1.92 6.24 11.67
C LYS A 8 -2.72 4.98 11.36
N ALA A 9 -3.59 5.01 10.35
CA ALA A 9 -4.32 3.84 9.89
C ALA A 9 -3.39 2.78 9.31
N ILE A 10 -2.34 3.19 8.57
CA ILE A 10 -1.27 2.30 8.10
C ILE A 10 -0.49 1.71 9.28
N ASN A 11 -0.08 2.54 10.24
CA ASN A 11 0.65 2.11 11.43
C ASN A 11 -0.15 1.05 12.22
N GLU A 12 -1.42 1.34 12.49
CA GLU A 12 -2.31 0.43 13.23
C GLU A 12 -2.57 -0.88 12.45
N ALA A 13 -2.63 -0.85 11.13
CA ALA A 13 -2.75 -2.07 10.32
C ALA A 13 -1.54 -2.99 10.46
N ILE A 14 -0.33 -2.42 10.44
CA ILE A 14 0.91 -3.19 10.62
C ILE A 14 0.97 -3.75 12.05
N ASP A 15 0.67 -2.93 13.05
CA ASP A 15 0.65 -3.31 14.45
C ASP A 15 -0.28 -4.51 14.69
N ILE A 16 -1.52 -4.43 14.25
CA ILE A 16 -2.51 -5.52 14.33
C ILE A 16 -2.01 -6.78 13.61
N ALA A 17 -1.44 -6.64 12.41
CA ALA A 17 -0.94 -7.77 11.66
C ALA A 17 0.23 -8.46 12.36
N MET A 18 1.16 -7.69 12.96
CA MET A 18 2.30 -8.21 13.73
C MET A 18 1.89 -8.85 15.06
N GLU A 19 0.80 -8.37 15.68
CA GLU A 19 0.21 -9.04 16.86
C GLU A 19 -0.38 -10.41 16.47
N LYS A 20 -1.06 -10.48 15.34
CA LYS A 20 -1.74 -11.68 14.85
C LYS A 20 -0.77 -12.74 14.30
N ASP A 21 0.26 -12.32 13.58
CA ASP A 21 1.29 -13.19 13.00
C ASP A 21 2.65 -12.87 13.61
N LYS A 22 3.12 -13.73 14.50
CA LYS A 22 4.41 -13.54 15.19
C LYS A 22 5.63 -13.79 14.30
N SER A 23 5.44 -14.36 13.11
CA SER A 23 6.49 -14.53 12.10
C SER A 23 6.63 -13.29 11.19
N LEU A 24 5.61 -12.41 11.15
CA LEU A 24 5.63 -11.22 10.31
C LEU A 24 6.77 -10.27 10.70
N ILE A 25 7.53 -9.85 9.70
CA ILE A 25 8.57 -8.82 9.83
C ILE A 25 8.19 -7.55 9.07
N CYS A 26 8.56 -6.40 9.62
CA CYS A 26 8.39 -5.09 8.99
C CYS A 26 9.77 -4.42 8.88
N TYR A 27 10.22 -4.10 7.69
CA TYR A 27 11.55 -3.54 7.49
C TYR A 27 11.62 -2.58 6.29
N GLY A 28 12.68 -1.79 6.22
CA GLY A 28 12.90 -0.79 5.18
C GLY A 28 13.80 0.33 5.68
N LEU A 29 14.26 1.21 4.79
CA LEU A 29 15.05 2.37 5.18
C LEU A 29 14.21 3.38 5.97
N GLY A 30 14.67 3.74 7.18
CA GLY A 30 14.01 4.68 8.08
C GLY A 30 12.80 4.11 8.83
N VAL A 31 12.61 2.79 8.81
CA VAL A 31 11.51 2.13 9.54
C VAL A 31 11.66 2.32 11.04
N THR A 32 12.89 2.33 11.56
CA THR A 32 13.22 2.52 12.97
C THR A 32 13.54 3.95 13.35
N ASP A 33 13.50 4.90 12.43
CA ASP A 33 13.69 6.33 12.72
C ASP A 33 12.67 6.81 13.78
N PRO A 34 13.00 7.82 14.61
CA PRO A 34 12.10 8.29 15.67
C PRO A 34 10.70 8.69 15.21
N LYS A 35 10.56 9.14 13.96
CA LYS A 35 9.27 9.44 13.32
C LYS A 35 8.80 8.32 12.38
N GLY A 36 9.57 7.24 12.26
CA GLY A 36 9.32 6.19 11.29
C GLY A 36 9.27 6.73 9.85
N VAL A 37 8.79 5.92 8.92
CA VAL A 37 8.55 6.36 7.54
C VAL A 37 7.25 7.18 7.51
N PHE A 38 7.37 8.50 7.61
CA PHE A 38 6.22 9.43 7.65
C PHE A 38 5.13 9.03 8.67
N GLU A 39 5.54 8.69 9.87
CA GLU A 39 4.70 8.22 10.99
C GLU A 39 4.03 6.84 10.79
N THR A 40 4.18 6.21 9.63
CA THR A 40 3.50 4.94 9.34
C THR A 40 4.16 3.72 10.01
N THR A 41 5.40 3.84 10.49
CA THR A 41 6.12 2.78 11.21
C THR A 41 6.53 3.18 12.63
N MET A 42 6.16 4.39 13.06
CA MET A 42 6.56 4.95 14.36
C MET A 42 6.14 4.05 15.52
N GLY A 43 7.10 3.69 16.38
CA GLY A 43 6.87 2.92 17.60
C GLY A 43 6.75 1.40 17.41
N LEU A 44 6.69 0.88 16.18
CA LEU A 44 6.56 -0.55 15.92
C LEU A 44 7.75 -1.36 16.47
N GLU A 45 8.99 -0.86 16.31
CA GLU A 45 10.18 -1.52 16.87
C GLU A 45 10.10 -1.67 18.38
N LYS A 46 9.65 -0.62 19.08
CA LYS A 46 9.47 -0.65 20.53
C LYS A 46 8.43 -1.68 20.97
N THR A 47 7.38 -1.89 20.16
CA THR A 47 6.29 -2.82 20.46
C THR A 47 6.65 -4.26 20.13
N HIS A 48 7.28 -4.49 18.97
CA HIS A 48 7.48 -5.83 18.40
C HIS A 48 8.92 -6.33 18.44
N GLY A 49 9.87 -5.49 18.84
CA GLY A 49 11.29 -5.82 18.95
C GLY A 49 12.07 -5.63 17.65
N SER A 50 13.37 -5.39 17.80
CA SER A 50 14.31 -5.13 16.70
C SER A 50 14.56 -6.35 15.78
N GLU A 51 14.24 -7.55 16.23
CA GLU A 51 14.32 -8.76 15.39
C GLU A 51 13.20 -8.84 14.36
N ARG A 52 12.10 -8.12 14.59
CA ARG A 52 10.93 -8.11 13.72
C ARG A 52 10.69 -6.78 13.02
N VAL A 53 11.21 -5.69 13.58
CA VAL A 53 11.13 -4.35 13.00
C VAL A 53 12.55 -3.78 12.93
N PHE A 54 13.09 -3.60 11.73
CA PHE A 54 14.50 -3.21 11.56
C PHE A 54 14.76 -2.45 10.27
N ASP A 55 15.81 -1.64 10.31
CA ASP A 55 16.33 -0.97 9.13
C ASP A 55 17.20 -1.90 8.28
N ILE A 56 17.38 -1.53 7.02
CA ILE A 56 18.14 -2.30 6.03
C ILE A 56 19.28 -1.46 5.45
N PRO A 57 20.31 -2.10 4.88
CA PRO A 57 21.28 -1.39 4.05
C PRO A 57 20.59 -0.84 2.78
N THR A 58 21.15 0.22 2.21
CA THR A 58 20.70 0.79 0.93
C THR A 58 21.02 -0.19 -0.20
N SER A 59 20.18 -1.19 -0.37
CA SER A 59 20.32 -2.25 -1.38
C SER A 59 18.94 -2.85 -1.69
N GLU A 60 18.10 -2.12 -2.37
CA GLU A 60 16.71 -2.47 -2.62
C GLU A 60 16.58 -3.80 -3.35
N ASN A 61 17.45 -4.06 -4.35
CA ASN A 61 17.46 -5.32 -5.08
C ASN A 61 17.79 -6.52 -4.17
N ALA A 62 18.88 -6.44 -3.40
CA ALA A 62 19.28 -7.52 -2.51
C ALA A 62 18.22 -7.78 -1.43
N MET A 63 17.68 -6.74 -0.81
CA MET A 63 16.70 -6.86 0.26
C MET A 63 15.33 -7.38 -0.24
N THR A 64 14.97 -7.11 -1.49
CA THR A 64 13.79 -7.75 -2.12
C THR A 64 14.05 -9.24 -2.33
N GLY A 65 15.24 -9.63 -2.75
CA GLY A 65 15.65 -11.03 -2.83
C GLY A 65 15.61 -11.75 -1.48
N VAL A 66 16.06 -11.07 -0.41
CA VAL A 66 15.95 -11.58 0.98
C VAL A 66 14.48 -11.78 1.37
N ALA A 67 13.60 -10.83 1.04
CA ALA A 67 12.16 -10.95 1.29
C ALA A 67 11.55 -12.19 0.62
N ILE A 68 11.93 -12.44 -0.64
CA ILE A 68 11.48 -13.63 -1.37
C ILE A 68 11.96 -14.90 -0.66
N GLY A 69 13.26 -14.98 -0.34
CA GLY A 69 13.84 -16.13 0.37
C GLY A 69 13.19 -16.35 1.75
N ALA A 70 12.90 -15.31 2.49
CA ALA A 70 12.18 -15.36 3.77
C ALA A 70 10.75 -15.91 3.57
N SER A 71 10.05 -15.44 2.55
CA SER A 71 8.68 -15.88 2.22
C SER A 71 8.64 -17.38 1.89
N LEU A 72 9.65 -17.90 1.18
CA LEU A 72 9.76 -19.32 0.87
C LEU A 72 10.01 -20.20 2.12
N ASN A 73 10.42 -19.59 3.22
CA ASN A 73 10.58 -20.23 4.53
C ASN A 73 9.43 -19.88 5.50
N GLY A 74 8.31 -19.40 5.00
CA GLY A 74 7.10 -19.13 5.78
C GLY A 74 7.09 -17.80 6.53
N ILE A 75 8.06 -16.92 6.29
CA ILE A 75 8.13 -15.60 6.92
C ILE A 75 7.41 -14.60 6.01
N ARG A 76 6.34 -14.02 6.51
CA ARG A 76 5.60 -12.95 5.84
C ARG A 76 6.29 -11.60 6.07
N SER A 77 6.28 -10.71 5.09
CA SER A 77 6.98 -9.43 5.25
C SER A 77 6.21 -8.23 4.73
N VAL A 78 6.36 -7.11 5.46
CA VAL A 78 6.01 -5.76 5.03
C VAL A 78 7.30 -5.02 4.75
N PHE A 79 7.59 -4.78 3.48
CA PHE A 79 8.79 -4.10 3.03
C PHE A 79 8.46 -2.66 2.61
N THR A 80 8.99 -1.69 3.35
CA THR A 80 8.65 -0.27 3.20
C THR A 80 9.76 0.50 2.48
N HIS A 81 9.38 1.23 1.43
CA HIS A 81 10.26 2.16 0.72
C HIS A 81 9.74 3.59 0.85
N GLN A 82 10.62 4.52 1.19
CA GLN A 82 10.29 5.94 1.35
C GLN A 82 9.82 6.60 0.04
N ARG A 83 10.19 6.00 -1.10
CA ARG A 83 9.80 6.42 -2.45
C ARG A 83 9.71 5.22 -3.38
N LEU A 84 8.70 5.23 -4.24
CA LEU A 84 8.59 4.30 -5.36
C LEU A 84 9.82 4.36 -6.26
N ASP A 85 10.37 5.55 -6.46
CA ASP A 85 11.52 5.81 -7.33
C ASP A 85 12.73 4.93 -6.99
N PHE A 86 13.00 4.69 -5.71
CA PHE A 86 14.13 3.87 -5.27
C PHE A 86 13.86 2.37 -5.49
N PHE A 87 12.61 1.96 -5.39
CA PHE A 87 12.23 0.58 -5.62
C PHE A 87 12.45 0.11 -7.06
N LEU A 88 12.61 1.03 -8.01
CA LEU A 88 12.95 0.67 -9.39
C LEU A 88 14.24 -0.15 -9.50
N LEU A 89 15.15 -0.04 -8.54
CA LEU A 89 16.36 -0.87 -8.45
C LEU A 89 16.05 -2.36 -8.20
N ALA A 90 14.88 -2.67 -7.64
CA ALA A 90 14.47 -4.02 -7.28
C ALA A 90 13.50 -4.67 -8.28
N MET A 91 13.28 -4.05 -9.43
CA MET A 91 12.31 -4.53 -10.43
C MET A 91 12.59 -5.94 -10.92
N ASP A 92 13.85 -6.34 -11.06
CA ASP A 92 14.20 -7.71 -11.45
C ASP A 92 13.70 -8.74 -10.44
N GLN A 93 13.97 -8.54 -9.15
CA GLN A 93 13.51 -9.44 -8.09
C GLN A 93 11.98 -9.49 -8.01
N LEU A 94 11.33 -8.35 -8.18
CA LEU A 94 9.88 -8.29 -8.18
C LEU A 94 9.26 -9.05 -9.36
N ILE A 95 9.71 -8.73 -10.58
CA ILE A 95 9.06 -9.18 -11.83
C ILE A 95 9.44 -10.61 -12.16
N ASN A 96 10.74 -10.94 -12.13
CA ASN A 96 11.25 -12.22 -12.58
C ASN A 96 11.22 -13.29 -11.48
N SER A 97 11.21 -12.88 -10.22
CA SER A 97 11.16 -13.80 -9.09
C SER A 97 9.80 -13.76 -8.38
N ALA A 98 9.49 -12.74 -7.59
CA ALA A 98 8.30 -12.73 -6.74
C ALA A 98 6.99 -12.98 -7.52
N ALA A 99 6.78 -12.23 -8.61
CA ALA A 99 5.55 -12.32 -9.41
C ALA A 99 5.37 -13.65 -10.14
N LYS A 100 6.45 -14.37 -10.44
CA LYS A 100 6.42 -15.60 -11.24
C LYS A 100 6.53 -16.88 -10.42
N TRP A 101 7.01 -16.80 -9.19
CA TRP A 101 7.34 -17.97 -8.37
C TRP A 101 6.19 -18.95 -8.27
N HIS A 102 5.01 -18.48 -7.88
CA HIS A 102 3.84 -19.31 -7.71
C HIS A 102 3.48 -20.10 -8.99
N TYR A 103 3.48 -19.42 -10.13
CA TYR A 103 3.19 -20.03 -11.42
C TYR A 103 4.29 -21.02 -11.87
N MET A 104 5.56 -20.60 -11.80
CA MET A 104 6.70 -21.38 -12.30
C MET A 104 6.88 -22.70 -11.56
N PHE A 105 6.57 -22.72 -10.26
CA PHE A 105 6.73 -23.91 -9.42
C PHE A 105 5.40 -24.64 -9.13
N GLY A 106 4.43 -24.53 -10.04
CA GLY A 106 3.20 -25.32 -10.02
C GLY A 106 2.31 -25.04 -8.82
N SER A 107 2.27 -23.80 -8.37
CA SER A 107 1.45 -23.32 -7.25
C SER A 107 1.75 -23.97 -5.88
N GLN A 108 2.91 -24.60 -5.74
CA GLN A 108 3.28 -25.28 -4.48
C GLN A 108 3.64 -24.31 -3.37
N ILE A 109 4.24 -23.18 -3.71
CA ILE A 109 4.69 -22.14 -2.77
C ILE A 109 4.28 -20.77 -3.30
N SER A 110 3.85 -19.91 -2.40
CA SER A 110 3.53 -18.50 -2.66
C SER A 110 4.60 -17.58 -2.08
N VAL A 111 4.61 -16.31 -2.49
CA VAL A 111 5.53 -15.29 -2.01
C VAL A 111 4.73 -14.16 -1.34
N PRO A 112 4.35 -14.31 -0.06
CA PRO A 112 3.53 -13.34 0.67
C PRO A 112 4.35 -12.13 1.12
N ILE A 113 4.59 -11.21 0.21
CA ILE A 113 5.29 -9.95 0.46
C ILE A 113 4.35 -8.80 0.19
N THR A 114 4.22 -7.87 1.14
CA THR A 114 3.59 -6.58 0.91
C THR A 114 4.67 -5.52 0.77
N ILE A 115 4.80 -4.94 -0.42
CA ILE A 115 5.77 -3.89 -0.72
C ILE A 115 5.04 -2.56 -0.69
N ARG A 116 5.37 -1.74 0.31
CA ARG A 116 4.81 -0.40 0.50
C ARG A 116 5.69 0.63 -0.19
N LEU A 117 5.10 1.39 -1.10
CA LEU A 117 5.80 2.40 -1.89
C LEU A 117 5.08 3.74 -1.76
N ILE A 118 5.81 4.79 -1.38
CA ILE A 118 5.26 6.13 -1.27
C ILE A 118 5.41 6.84 -2.61
N ILE A 119 4.30 7.37 -3.09
CA ILE A 119 4.17 8.07 -4.36
C ILE A 119 3.70 9.52 -4.15
N GLY A 120 3.71 10.30 -5.23
CA GLY A 120 3.19 11.65 -5.29
C GLY A 120 4.26 12.68 -5.63
N ARG A 121 3.86 13.95 -5.68
CA ARG A 121 4.67 15.08 -6.16
C ARG A 121 4.48 16.31 -5.26
N GLY A 122 5.19 17.41 -5.56
CA GLY A 122 4.92 18.71 -4.98
C GLY A 122 5.77 19.08 -3.75
N TRP A 123 6.84 18.35 -3.47
CA TRP A 123 7.79 18.64 -2.38
C TRP A 123 9.17 19.11 -2.85
N GLY A 124 9.30 19.54 -4.12
CA GLY A 124 10.52 20.17 -4.62
C GLY A 124 11.73 19.24 -4.81
N GLN A 125 11.55 17.93 -4.77
CA GLN A 125 12.66 16.95 -4.86
C GLN A 125 12.96 16.48 -6.29
N GLY A 126 12.29 17.08 -7.30
CA GLY A 126 12.53 16.78 -8.70
C GLY A 126 11.91 15.46 -9.20
N PRO A 127 12.20 15.06 -10.44
CA PRO A 127 11.52 13.94 -11.10
C PRO A 127 11.83 12.59 -10.50
N THR A 128 13.01 12.41 -9.92
CA THR A 128 13.44 11.12 -9.31
C THR A 128 12.87 10.86 -7.92
N HIS A 129 11.96 11.72 -7.44
CA HIS A 129 11.24 11.57 -6.17
C HIS A 129 9.74 11.84 -6.30
N SER A 130 9.21 11.81 -7.52
CA SER A 130 7.85 12.23 -7.80
C SER A 130 7.13 11.32 -8.80
N GLN A 131 7.68 10.15 -9.06
CA GLN A 131 7.11 9.22 -10.04
C GLN A 131 5.86 8.53 -9.51
N ASN A 132 4.99 8.16 -10.43
CA ASN A 132 3.70 7.51 -10.16
C ASN A 132 3.49 6.40 -11.20
N LEU A 133 4.10 5.24 -10.95
CA LEU A 133 4.28 4.15 -11.93
C LEU A 133 3.38 2.94 -11.65
N GLN A 134 2.19 3.13 -11.06
CA GLN A 134 1.25 2.04 -10.77
C GLN A 134 0.93 1.19 -12.01
N ALA A 135 0.88 1.80 -13.19
CA ALA A 135 0.60 1.10 -14.44
C ALA A 135 1.66 0.04 -14.80
N TRP A 136 2.92 0.27 -14.42
CA TRP A 136 3.99 -0.71 -14.64
C TRP A 136 3.72 -1.98 -13.84
N PHE A 137 3.39 -1.84 -12.56
CA PHE A 137 3.10 -2.98 -11.69
C PHE A 137 1.80 -3.69 -12.11
N SER A 138 0.77 -2.92 -12.46
CA SER A 138 -0.51 -3.48 -12.91
C SER A 138 -0.42 -4.25 -14.23
N HIS A 139 0.62 -4.00 -15.03
CA HIS A 139 0.86 -4.72 -16.28
C HIS A 139 1.50 -6.10 -16.06
N ILE A 140 2.05 -6.37 -14.87
CA ILE A 140 2.81 -7.59 -14.58
C ILE A 140 1.89 -8.68 -14.00
N PRO A 141 1.64 -9.79 -14.72
CA PRO A 141 0.90 -10.93 -14.19
C PRO A 141 1.58 -11.51 -12.95
N GLY A 142 0.79 -11.77 -11.90
CA GLY A 142 1.26 -12.28 -10.62
C GLY A 142 1.44 -11.22 -9.54
N LEU A 143 1.28 -9.94 -9.86
CA LEU A 143 1.26 -8.85 -8.89
C LEU A 143 -0.18 -8.36 -8.64
N LYS A 144 -0.45 -7.95 -7.41
CA LYS A 144 -1.63 -7.17 -7.04
C LYS A 144 -1.20 -5.74 -6.73
N VAL A 145 -1.95 -4.74 -7.21
CA VAL A 145 -1.64 -3.32 -6.98
C VAL A 145 -2.79 -2.68 -6.21
N VAL A 146 -2.49 -2.07 -5.09
CA VAL A 146 -3.47 -1.50 -4.16
C VAL A 146 -3.16 -0.03 -3.92
N MET A 147 -4.18 0.83 -4.05
CA MET A 147 -4.03 2.29 -3.93
C MET A 147 -5.18 2.88 -3.09
N PRO A 148 -5.05 2.91 -1.76
CA PRO A 148 -6.10 3.46 -0.89
C PRO A 148 -6.29 4.97 -1.08
N SER A 149 -7.51 5.46 -0.82
CA SER A 149 -7.89 6.86 -0.98
C SER A 149 -8.22 7.58 0.33
N ASN A 150 -8.39 6.85 1.43
CA ASN A 150 -8.70 7.38 2.76
C ASN A 150 -8.17 6.45 3.87
N ALA A 151 -8.22 6.87 5.14
CA ALA A 151 -7.67 6.12 6.27
C ALA A 151 -8.36 4.77 6.49
N ARG A 152 -9.69 4.68 6.29
CA ARG A 152 -10.43 3.41 6.39
C ARG A 152 -9.93 2.40 5.35
N ASN A 153 -9.81 2.86 4.10
CA ASN A 153 -9.32 2.01 3.02
C ASN A 153 -7.85 1.65 3.24
N ALA A 154 -7.03 2.56 3.74
CA ALA A 154 -5.63 2.30 4.04
C ALA A 154 -5.47 1.15 5.04
N LYS A 155 -6.19 1.18 6.16
CA LYS A 155 -6.13 0.12 7.16
C LYS A 155 -6.67 -1.22 6.64
N GLY A 156 -7.87 -1.24 6.10
CA GLY A 156 -8.54 -2.48 5.68
C GLY A 156 -7.86 -3.15 4.49
N LEU A 157 -7.42 -2.37 3.49
CA LEU A 157 -6.70 -2.91 2.33
C LEU A 157 -5.28 -3.35 2.68
N LEU A 158 -4.60 -2.65 3.61
CA LEU A 158 -3.26 -3.08 4.04
C LEU A 158 -3.32 -4.39 4.80
N LEU A 159 -4.29 -4.59 5.69
CA LEU A 159 -4.50 -5.88 6.35
C LEU A 159 -4.77 -6.98 5.33
N SER A 160 -5.64 -6.74 4.35
CA SER A 160 -5.87 -7.70 3.27
C SER A 160 -4.60 -7.99 2.46
N SER A 161 -3.79 -6.98 2.20
CA SER A 161 -2.52 -7.12 1.46
C SER A 161 -1.50 -7.94 2.23
N ILE A 162 -1.34 -7.68 3.53
CA ILE A 162 -0.39 -8.39 4.39
C ILE A 162 -0.73 -9.89 4.47
N PHE A 163 -2.01 -10.23 4.54
CA PHE A 163 -2.46 -11.62 4.63
C PHE A 163 -2.71 -12.29 3.28
N ASP A 164 -2.52 -11.59 2.16
CA ASP A 164 -2.56 -12.20 0.83
C ASP A 164 -1.38 -13.18 0.65
N PRO A 165 -1.60 -14.35 0.02
CA PRO A 165 -0.52 -15.29 -0.23
C PRO A 165 0.44 -14.86 -1.34
N ASN A 166 0.09 -13.87 -2.15
CA ASN A 166 0.87 -13.42 -3.31
C ASN A 166 1.45 -12.03 -3.10
N PRO A 167 2.42 -11.60 -3.93
CA PRO A 167 3.02 -10.29 -3.82
C PRO A 167 2.00 -9.17 -4.05
N VAL A 168 1.96 -8.21 -3.14
CA VAL A 168 1.10 -7.02 -3.22
C VAL A 168 1.95 -5.76 -3.22
N ILE A 169 1.74 -4.90 -4.20
CA ILE A 169 2.30 -3.54 -4.27
C ILE A 169 1.27 -2.59 -3.69
N PHE A 170 1.59 -2.01 -2.56
CA PHE A 170 0.74 -1.09 -1.83
C PHE A 170 1.25 0.34 -1.98
N LEU A 171 0.56 1.15 -2.79
CA LEU A 171 0.96 2.50 -3.17
C LEU A 171 0.26 3.55 -2.31
N GLU A 172 1.05 4.35 -1.59
CA GLU A 172 0.56 5.36 -0.66
C GLU A 172 0.87 6.76 -1.21
N HIS A 173 -0.16 7.54 -1.54
CA HIS A 173 0.07 8.91 -1.97
C HIS A 173 0.40 9.79 -0.76
N ARG A 174 1.56 10.46 -0.79
CA ARG A 174 2.08 11.24 0.36
C ARG A 174 1.12 12.32 0.87
N TRP A 175 0.34 12.94 -0.01
CA TRP A 175 -0.64 13.96 0.38
C TRP A 175 -1.82 13.40 1.19
N LEU A 176 -2.07 12.11 1.15
CA LEU A 176 -3.11 11.48 1.97
C LEU A 176 -2.68 11.23 3.42
N HIS A 177 -1.37 11.21 3.73
CA HIS A 177 -0.89 10.82 5.06
C HIS A 177 -1.47 11.65 6.21
N GLU A 178 -1.74 12.94 5.96
CA GLU A 178 -2.34 13.85 6.96
C GLU A 178 -3.88 13.91 6.87
N SER A 179 -4.49 13.29 5.84
CA SER A 179 -5.95 13.27 5.72
C SER A 179 -6.57 12.38 6.79
N GLU A 180 -7.74 12.77 7.27
CA GLU A 180 -8.47 12.05 8.30
C GLU A 180 -9.77 11.49 7.75
N SER A 181 -10.18 10.34 8.24
CA SER A 181 -11.50 9.76 8.02
C SER A 181 -11.91 8.86 9.17
N GLU A 182 -13.18 8.49 9.23
CA GLU A 182 -13.67 7.51 10.18
C GLU A 182 -13.16 6.11 9.84
N VAL A 183 -12.61 5.41 10.83
CA VAL A 183 -12.03 4.08 10.71
C VAL A 183 -12.65 3.17 11.77
N PRO A 184 -13.08 1.95 11.43
CA PRO A 184 -13.50 0.96 12.41
C PRO A 184 -12.38 0.63 13.38
N GLU A 185 -12.75 0.45 14.65
CA GLU A 185 -11.82 -0.02 15.68
C GLU A 185 -11.51 -1.50 15.49
N GLY A 186 -10.32 -1.93 15.97
CA GLY A 186 -9.87 -3.30 15.87
C GLY A 186 -9.54 -3.76 14.45
N GLU A 187 -9.48 -5.07 14.27
CA GLU A 187 -9.19 -5.69 12.98
C GLU A 187 -10.41 -5.65 12.05
N PHE A 188 -10.20 -5.24 10.82
CA PHE A 188 -11.13 -5.44 9.71
C PHE A 188 -10.36 -5.46 8.39
N THR A 189 -10.89 -6.15 7.43
CA THR A 189 -10.32 -6.26 6.08
C THR A 189 -11.28 -5.69 5.05
N ILE A 190 -10.72 -5.28 3.92
CA ILE A 190 -11.46 -4.89 2.73
C ILE A 190 -11.01 -5.81 1.61
N PRO A 191 -11.94 -6.51 0.91
CA PRO A 191 -11.57 -7.40 -0.18
C PRO A 191 -10.72 -6.69 -1.22
N LEU A 192 -9.66 -7.36 -1.64
CA LEU A 192 -8.90 -6.91 -2.78
C LEU A 192 -9.71 -7.25 -4.04
N GLY A 193 -9.69 -6.41 -5.12
CA GLY A 193 -10.44 -6.66 -6.37
C GLY A 193 -11.76 -5.95 -6.47
N GLU A 194 -12.23 -5.30 -5.42
CA GLU A 194 -13.52 -4.64 -5.41
C GLU A 194 -13.33 -3.11 -5.42
N SER A 195 -14.14 -2.43 -6.23
CA SER A 195 -14.22 -0.97 -6.26
C SER A 195 -15.37 -0.50 -5.35
N GLU A 196 -15.15 0.63 -4.68
CA GLU A 196 -16.25 1.35 -4.02
C GLU A 196 -17.02 2.15 -5.09
N VAL A 197 -18.34 2.09 -5.08
CA VAL A 197 -19.21 2.76 -6.07
C VAL A 197 -20.11 3.77 -5.38
N HIS A 198 -20.02 5.03 -5.81
CA HIS A 198 -20.99 6.07 -5.48
C HIS A 198 -21.91 6.29 -6.67
N THR A 199 -23.19 6.02 -6.49
CA THR A 199 -24.17 6.04 -7.59
C THR A 199 -24.48 7.46 -8.10
N GLY A 200 -24.76 7.62 -9.36
CA GLY A 200 -25.20 8.83 -10.03
C GLY A 200 -25.78 8.50 -11.41
N LYS A 201 -26.07 9.46 -12.28
CA LYS A 201 -26.82 9.24 -13.53
C LYS A 201 -26.14 9.74 -14.80
N ASP A 202 -25.45 10.87 -14.74
CA ASP A 202 -25.04 11.61 -15.95
C ASP A 202 -23.61 11.34 -16.40
N ILE A 203 -22.66 11.20 -15.46
CA ILE A 203 -21.24 10.99 -15.75
C ILE A 203 -20.65 9.93 -14.80
N THR A 204 -19.75 9.10 -15.32
CA THR A 204 -18.93 8.18 -14.51
C THR A 204 -17.52 8.72 -14.40
N ILE A 205 -17.03 8.90 -13.16
CA ILE A 205 -15.64 9.25 -12.86
C ILE A 205 -14.97 8.02 -12.23
N VAL A 206 -13.88 7.55 -12.82
CA VAL A 206 -13.05 6.47 -12.27
C VAL A 206 -11.77 7.09 -11.73
N SER A 207 -11.46 6.85 -10.46
CA SER A 207 -10.29 7.44 -9.80
C SER A 207 -9.69 6.50 -8.76
N MET A 208 -8.44 6.75 -8.38
CA MET A 208 -7.72 5.97 -7.37
C MET A 208 -6.84 6.88 -6.52
N SER A 209 -6.55 6.44 -5.29
CA SER A 209 -5.65 7.13 -4.38
C SER A 209 -6.06 8.61 -4.18
N TYR A 210 -5.12 9.55 -4.22
CA TYR A 210 -5.39 10.98 -4.04
C TYR A 210 -6.37 11.55 -5.08
N MET A 211 -6.35 11.07 -6.33
CA MET A 211 -7.30 11.52 -7.36
C MET A 211 -8.77 11.20 -7.02
N THR A 212 -9.01 10.31 -6.07
CA THR A 212 -10.36 10.09 -5.53
C THR A 212 -10.85 11.29 -4.73
N VAL A 213 -9.97 11.94 -3.98
CA VAL A 213 -10.32 13.19 -3.27
C VAL A 213 -10.69 14.28 -4.27
N GLU A 214 -9.87 14.45 -5.31
CA GLU A 214 -10.14 15.40 -6.40
C GLU A 214 -11.46 15.07 -7.15
N GLY A 215 -11.70 13.79 -7.38
CA GLY A 215 -12.96 13.32 -7.99
C GLY A 215 -14.19 13.65 -7.15
N LEU A 216 -14.10 13.50 -5.82
CA LEU A 216 -15.18 13.88 -4.90
C LEU A 216 -15.43 15.38 -4.89
N LEU A 217 -14.37 16.19 -4.85
CA LEU A 217 -14.47 17.66 -4.93
C LEU A 217 -15.10 18.09 -6.27
N ALA A 218 -14.69 17.46 -7.37
CA ALA A 218 -15.28 17.71 -8.69
C ALA A 218 -16.76 17.33 -8.73
N LYS A 219 -17.13 16.20 -8.10
CA LYS A 219 -18.53 15.78 -7.94
C LYS A 219 -19.34 16.88 -7.25
N ASP A 220 -18.91 17.31 -6.07
CA ASP A 220 -19.62 18.33 -5.28
C ASP A 220 -19.75 19.65 -6.03
N PHE A 221 -18.69 20.07 -6.73
CA PHE A 221 -18.70 21.26 -7.55
C PHE A 221 -19.75 21.21 -8.66
N LEU A 222 -19.81 20.10 -9.37
CA LEU A 222 -20.69 19.94 -10.52
C LEU A 222 -22.16 19.74 -10.09
N GLU A 223 -22.42 19.08 -8.97
CA GLU A 223 -23.77 19.01 -8.39
C GLU A 223 -24.29 20.40 -8.00
N LYS A 224 -23.43 21.20 -7.36
CA LYS A 224 -23.81 22.54 -6.89
C LYS A 224 -24.02 23.58 -8.02
N HIS A 225 -23.22 23.49 -9.10
CA HIS A 225 -23.19 24.55 -10.12
C HIS A 225 -23.89 24.18 -11.41
N TYR A 226 -24.06 22.90 -11.70
CA TYR A 226 -24.61 22.42 -12.99
C TYR A 226 -25.75 21.43 -12.83
N ASN A 227 -26.17 21.13 -11.61
CA ASN A 227 -27.22 20.15 -11.30
C ASN A 227 -27.01 18.78 -11.98
N ILE A 228 -25.73 18.39 -12.12
CA ILE A 228 -25.33 17.13 -12.73
C ILE A 228 -25.18 16.07 -11.65
N ASN A 229 -25.95 14.98 -11.74
CA ASN A 229 -25.95 13.88 -10.80
C ASN A 229 -25.02 12.74 -11.30
N ARG A 230 -24.17 12.14 -10.44
CA ARG A 230 -23.03 11.32 -10.88
C ARG A 230 -22.87 9.99 -10.22
N ASN A 231 -22.34 9.05 -11.01
CA ASN A 231 -21.69 7.85 -10.53
C ASN A 231 -20.19 8.12 -10.30
N LEU A 232 -19.68 7.79 -9.11
CA LEU A 232 -18.25 7.74 -8.83
C LEU A 232 -17.89 6.30 -8.46
N PRO A 233 -17.51 5.44 -9.42
CA PRO A 233 -16.83 4.21 -9.07
C PRO A 233 -15.40 4.56 -8.64
N PHE A 234 -15.05 4.25 -7.39
CA PHE A 234 -13.66 4.24 -6.94
C PHE A 234 -13.06 2.90 -7.33
N SER A 235 -12.14 2.91 -8.29
CA SER A 235 -11.44 1.67 -8.58
C SER A 235 -10.35 1.44 -7.53
N ARG A 236 -10.51 0.35 -6.81
CA ARG A 236 -9.39 -0.33 -6.17
C ARG A 236 -8.80 -1.19 -7.28
N TYR A 237 -7.68 -0.77 -7.87
CA TYR A 237 -7.09 -1.54 -8.97
C TYR A 237 -6.66 -2.91 -8.53
N HIS A 238 -7.09 -3.89 -9.30
CA HIS A 238 -6.64 -5.26 -9.27
C HIS A 238 -6.49 -5.82 -10.68
N HIS A 239 -5.39 -6.41 -10.93
CA HIS A 239 -5.20 -7.45 -11.94
C HIS A 239 -4.66 -8.70 -11.28
#